data_2efee26c5b96b5f2b09bc36a520ff213
#
_entry.id   2efee26c5b96b5f2b09bc36a520ff213
#
_cell.length_a   1.000
_cell.length_b   1.000
_cell.length_c   1.000
_cell.angle_alpha   90.00
_cell.angle_beta   90.00
_cell.angle_gamma   90.00
#
_symmetry.space_group_name_H-M   'P 1'
#
loop_
_entity.id
_entity.type
_entity.pdbx_description
1 polymer ?
#
loop_
_entity_poly.entity_id
_entity_poly.type
_entity_poly.pdbx_seq_one_letter_code
_entity_poly.pdbx_strand_id
1 'polypeptide(L)'
;MAIIKQGILGGFSNKVGSVVGAGWKGIATMRSLPQSVANPRTTAQVANRSTFAQLAMIGSGILPTIIQPLWNRWAKKMSGYNEWLSVNKKLLDSVGNVVDFVPQAVFANGDLSANATAGTISSAGVVNLTFATELVNAHDAATDEAYVVIAILPQGSQQLNEGKVFGFATGVARSVGTVSVTVDQIEATDKVYSYLMFRSKDGVYRSTTSFKLLDNA
;
A
#
# COMPACT_ATOMS: atom_id res chain seq x y z
N MET A 1 9.35 -8.37 -23.69
CA MET A 1 7.94 -8.72 -23.94
C MET A 1 7.42 -7.80 -25.02
N ALA A 2 6.81 -8.32 -26.10
CA ALA A 2 6.22 -7.51 -27.16
C ALA A 2 4.71 -7.39 -26.94
N ILE A 3 4.14 -6.23 -27.32
CA ILE A 3 2.70 -5.96 -27.23
C ILE A 3 2.10 -6.12 -28.61
N ILE A 4 1.04 -6.91 -28.73
CA ILE A 4 0.28 -7.09 -29.95
C ILE A 4 -0.77 -5.98 -30.01
N LYS A 5 -0.62 -5.02 -30.89
CA LYS A 5 -1.61 -3.94 -31.06
C LYS A 5 -2.73 -4.36 -31.99
N GLN A 6 -2.40 -5.06 -33.07
CA GLN A 6 -3.35 -5.60 -34.00
C GLN A 6 -2.67 -6.71 -34.83
N GLY A 7 -3.30 -7.84 -34.98
CA GLY A 7 -2.83 -8.95 -35.78
C GLY A 7 -4.00 -9.60 -36.51
N ILE A 8 -3.74 -10.37 -37.55
CA ILE A 8 -4.77 -11.03 -38.39
C ILE A 8 -5.71 -11.91 -37.54
N LEU A 9 -5.19 -12.52 -36.47
CA LEU A 9 -5.93 -13.40 -35.55
C LEU A 9 -6.18 -12.76 -34.16
N GLY A 10 -5.79 -11.50 -33.96
CA GLY A 10 -5.86 -10.86 -32.65
C GLY A 10 -4.81 -11.39 -31.64
N GLY A 11 -5.02 -11.09 -30.35
CA GLY A 11 -4.19 -11.63 -29.29
C GLY A 11 -4.51 -13.11 -29.02
N PHE A 12 -3.49 -13.91 -28.75
CA PHE A 12 -3.64 -15.30 -28.34
C PHE A 12 -3.09 -15.52 -26.92
N SER A 13 -3.52 -16.59 -26.27
CA SER A 13 -2.99 -17.02 -24.97
C SER A 13 -2.42 -18.43 -25.09
N ASN A 14 -1.49 -18.75 -24.15
CA ASN A 14 -0.74 -20.02 -24.13
C ASN A 14 0.44 -20.10 -25.11
N LYS A 15 1.04 -21.30 -25.19
CA LYS A 15 2.25 -21.58 -25.96
C LYS A 15 1.92 -22.03 -27.37
N VAL A 16 2.54 -21.38 -28.35
CA VAL A 16 2.51 -21.80 -29.75
C VAL A 16 3.97 -21.94 -30.25
N GLY A 17 4.45 -23.16 -30.36
CA GLY A 17 5.85 -23.42 -30.69
C GLY A 17 6.83 -22.81 -29.69
N SER A 18 7.71 -21.94 -30.14
CA SER A 18 8.66 -21.17 -29.32
C SER A 18 8.10 -19.85 -28.80
N VAL A 19 6.84 -19.53 -29.04
CA VAL A 19 6.19 -18.27 -28.65
C VAL A 19 5.13 -18.54 -27.59
N VAL A 20 5.09 -17.67 -26.58
CA VAL A 20 4.06 -17.66 -25.53
C VAL A 20 3.25 -16.37 -25.62
N GLY A 21 1.95 -16.51 -25.84
CA GLY A 21 0.98 -15.43 -25.79
C GLY A 21 0.36 -15.29 -24.40
N ALA A 22 0.06 -14.07 -23.99
CA ALA A 22 -0.67 -13.77 -22.77
C ALA A 22 -1.47 -12.47 -22.94
N GLY A 23 -2.56 -12.36 -22.19
CA GLY A 23 -3.37 -11.14 -22.13
C GLY A 23 -3.64 -10.73 -20.71
N TRP A 24 -3.56 -9.42 -20.41
CA TRP A 24 -3.89 -8.85 -19.13
C TRP A 24 -4.53 -7.48 -19.29
N LYS A 25 -5.72 -7.29 -18.71
CA LYS A 25 -6.49 -6.02 -18.74
C LYS A 25 -6.54 -5.39 -20.17
N GLY A 26 -6.82 -6.19 -21.19
CA GLY A 26 -6.95 -5.74 -22.58
C GLY A 26 -5.61 -5.52 -23.31
N ILE A 27 -4.48 -5.84 -22.70
CA ILE A 27 -3.18 -5.80 -23.34
C ILE A 27 -2.79 -7.22 -23.73
N ALA A 28 -2.72 -7.49 -25.04
CA ALA A 28 -2.20 -8.74 -25.57
C ALA A 28 -0.68 -8.63 -25.71
N THR A 29 0.04 -9.59 -25.16
CA THR A 29 1.50 -9.64 -25.19
C THR A 29 2.00 -10.97 -25.75
N MET A 30 3.17 -10.96 -26.37
CA MET A 30 3.88 -12.17 -26.75
C MET A 30 5.35 -12.13 -26.32
N ARG A 31 5.92 -13.29 -26.06
CA ARG A 31 7.34 -13.45 -25.73
C ARG A 31 7.86 -14.78 -26.27
N SER A 32 9.15 -14.85 -26.52
CA SER A 32 9.80 -16.12 -26.79
C SER A 32 9.83 -16.99 -25.53
N LEU A 33 9.74 -18.30 -25.72
CA LEU A 33 9.99 -19.25 -24.63
C LEU A 33 11.51 -19.33 -24.41
N PRO A 34 12.03 -18.99 -23.21
CA PRO A 34 13.45 -19.11 -22.94
C PRO A 34 13.83 -20.59 -22.87
N GLN A 35 14.93 -20.98 -23.51
CA GLN A 35 15.47 -22.35 -23.46
C GLN A 35 16.16 -22.62 -22.11
N SER A 36 16.84 -21.62 -21.58
CA SER A 36 17.41 -21.66 -20.23
C SER A 36 17.30 -20.26 -19.59
N VAL A 37 17.11 -20.22 -18.28
CA VAL A 37 17.03 -18.97 -17.52
C VAL A 37 18.20 -18.94 -16.53
N ALA A 38 19.19 -18.08 -16.78
CA ALA A 38 20.20 -17.78 -15.80
C ALA A 38 19.55 -17.00 -14.63
N ASN A 39 19.91 -17.34 -13.39
CA ASN A 39 19.49 -16.63 -12.19
C ASN A 39 20.73 -16.00 -11.51
N PRO A 40 21.30 -14.94 -12.07
CA PRO A 40 22.46 -14.29 -11.50
C PRO A 40 22.11 -13.69 -10.13
N ARG A 41 23.12 -13.66 -9.23
CA ARG A 41 23.01 -13.11 -7.88
C ARG A 41 23.98 -11.95 -7.69
N THR A 42 23.89 -10.94 -8.58
CA THR A 42 24.65 -9.71 -8.37
C THR A 42 24.15 -8.97 -7.14
N THR A 43 24.99 -8.18 -6.49
CA THR A 43 24.64 -7.39 -5.30
C THR A 43 23.38 -6.54 -5.53
N ALA A 44 23.31 -5.85 -6.69
CA ALA A 44 22.15 -5.04 -7.04
C ALA A 44 20.86 -5.86 -7.21
N GLN A 45 20.95 -7.07 -7.77
CA GLN A 45 19.78 -7.95 -7.91
C GLN A 45 19.32 -8.50 -6.56
N VAL A 46 20.25 -8.83 -5.66
CA VAL A 46 19.93 -9.29 -4.30
C VAL A 46 19.23 -8.16 -3.54
N ALA A 47 19.77 -6.94 -3.57
CA ALA A 47 19.17 -5.77 -2.94
C ALA A 47 17.74 -5.50 -3.46
N ASN A 48 17.55 -5.48 -4.79
CA ASN A 48 16.23 -5.30 -5.40
C ASN A 48 15.22 -6.39 -4.98
N ARG A 49 15.65 -7.64 -4.88
CA ARG A 49 14.79 -8.73 -4.44
C ARG A 49 14.41 -8.59 -2.97
N SER A 50 15.36 -8.19 -2.11
CA SER A 50 15.10 -7.93 -0.68
C SER A 50 14.07 -6.82 -0.50
N THR A 51 14.27 -5.67 -1.14
CA THR A 51 13.33 -4.53 -1.11
C THR A 51 11.93 -4.96 -1.57
N PHE A 52 11.86 -5.66 -2.70
CA PHE A 52 10.58 -6.13 -3.22
C PHE A 52 9.90 -7.13 -2.27
N ALA A 53 10.65 -8.06 -1.67
CA ALA A 53 10.12 -9.05 -0.75
C ALA A 53 9.51 -8.39 0.51
N GLN A 54 10.18 -7.38 1.07
CA GLN A 54 9.68 -6.62 2.22
C GLN A 54 8.36 -5.92 1.90
N LEU A 55 8.30 -5.18 0.79
CA LEU A 55 7.05 -4.53 0.35
C LEU A 55 5.94 -5.53 0.03
N ALA A 56 6.28 -6.65 -0.59
CA ALA A 56 5.30 -7.68 -0.92
C ALA A 56 4.69 -8.32 0.35
N MET A 57 5.48 -8.49 1.39
CA MET A 57 5.00 -8.99 2.69
C MET A 57 3.98 -8.03 3.30
N ILE A 58 4.31 -6.73 3.39
CA ILE A 58 3.39 -5.70 3.88
C ILE A 58 2.12 -5.66 3.02
N GLY A 59 2.29 -5.55 1.71
CA GLY A 59 1.16 -5.42 0.79
C GLY A 59 0.22 -6.62 0.81
N SER A 60 0.72 -7.85 1.05
CA SER A 60 -0.12 -9.03 1.18
C SER A 60 -1.00 -8.99 2.44
N GLY A 61 -0.45 -8.51 3.56
CA GLY A 61 -1.18 -8.41 4.83
C GLY A 61 -2.32 -7.39 4.81
N ILE A 62 -2.16 -6.29 4.05
CA ILE A 62 -3.16 -5.21 3.96
C ILE A 62 -3.93 -5.21 2.63
N LEU A 63 -3.78 -6.26 1.83
CA LEU A 63 -4.36 -6.33 0.48
C LEU A 63 -5.89 -6.14 0.46
N PRO A 64 -6.70 -6.91 1.21
CA PRO A 64 -8.15 -6.80 1.16
C PRO A 64 -8.69 -5.54 1.83
N THR A 65 -8.04 -5.10 2.91
CA THR A 65 -8.54 -4.01 3.76
C THR A 65 -8.16 -2.62 3.24
N ILE A 66 -6.99 -2.45 2.65
CA ILE A 66 -6.43 -1.16 2.24
C ILE A 66 -6.21 -1.08 0.74
N ILE A 67 -5.44 -2.03 0.17
CA ILE A 67 -4.98 -1.89 -1.21
C ILE A 67 -6.14 -2.06 -2.20
N GLN A 68 -6.98 -3.07 -2.03
CA GLN A 68 -8.09 -3.28 -2.96
C GLN A 68 -9.07 -2.08 -2.99
N PRO A 69 -9.59 -1.58 -1.84
CA PRO A 69 -10.54 -0.47 -1.85
C PRO A 69 -9.94 0.87 -2.28
N LEU A 70 -8.65 1.10 -2.00
CA LEU A 70 -8.01 2.40 -2.23
C LEU A 70 -7.17 2.47 -3.53
N TRP A 71 -6.92 1.37 -4.24
CA TRP A 71 -6.07 1.37 -5.43
C TRP A 71 -6.69 0.74 -6.67
N ASN A 72 -7.52 -0.32 -6.55
CA ASN A 72 -7.99 -1.08 -7.72
C ASN A 72 -8.76 -0.23 -8.73
N ARG A 73 -9.54 0.74 -8.28
CA ARG A 73 -10.36 1.58 -9.15
C ARG A 73 -9.51 2.52 -10.02
N TRP A 74 -8.40 3.00 -9.49
CA TRP A 74 -7.56 4.01 -10.14
C TRP A 74 -6.41 3.42 -10.93
N ALA A 75 -6.04 2.16 -10.67
CA ALA A 75 -4.96 1.47 -11.36
C ALA A 75 -5.27 1.30 -12.85
N LYS A 76 -4.43 1.91 -13.71
CA LYS A 76 -4.56 1.85 -15.17
C LYS A 76 -3.69 0.74 -15.74
N LYS A 77 -4.32 -0.25 -16.42
CA LYS A 77 -3.64 -1.38 -17.09
C LYS A 77 -2.78 -2.25 -16.16
N MET A 78 -2.97 -2.14 -14.85
CA MET A 78 -2.31 -2.98 -13.83
C MET A 78 -3.26 -3.24 -12.66
N SER A 79 -2.88 -4.10 -11.72
CA SER A 79 -3.63 -4.26 -10.47
C SER A 79 -3.31 -3.12 -9.52
N GLY A 80 -4.24 -2.78 -8.60
CA GLY A 80 -3.98 -1.79 -7.55
C GLY A 80 -2.77 -2.16 -6.69
N TYR A 81 -2.57 -3.46 -6.44
CA TYR A 81 -1.39 -3.98 -5.75
C TYR A 81 -0.08 -3.63 -6.48
N ASN A 82 -0.02 -3.84 -7.79
CA ASN A 82 1.19 -3.53 -8.56
C ASN A 82 1.46 -2.02 -8.63
N GLU A 83 0.42 -1.19 -8.68
CA GLU A 83 0.57 0.26 -8.64
C GLU A 83 1.10 0.72 -7.28
N TRP A 84 0.51 0.22 -6.18
CA TRP A 84 0.98 0.47 -4.83
C TRP A 84 2.45 0.06 -4.62
N LEU A 85 2.83 -1.14 -5.07
CA LEU A 85 4.22 -1.59 -5.04
C LEU A 85 5.14 -0.66 -5.83
N SER A 86 4.73 -0.22 -7.02
CA SER A 86 5.54 0.66 -7.86
C SER A 86 5.82 2.01 -7.22
N VAL A 87 4.83 2.59 -6.54
CA VAL A 87 4.96 3.87 -5.82
C VAL A 87 5.90 3.71 -4.63
N ASN A 88 5.64 2.75 -3.77
CA ASN A 88 6.39 2.57 -2.53
C ASN A 88 7.82 2.06 -2.78
N LYS A 89 8.04 1.23 -3.81
CA LYS A 89 9.38 0.81 -4.18
C LYS A 89 10.28 1.98 -4.56
N LYS A 90 9.77 2.95 -5.30
CA LYS A 90 10.53 4.16 -5.68
C LYS A 90 10.93 4.99 -4.45
N LEU A 91 10.03 5.11 -3.47
CA LEU A 91 10.30 5.78 -2.21
C LEU A 91 11.40 5.05 -1.43
N LEU A 92 11.27 3.74 -1.27
CA LEU A 92 12.27 2.94 -0.55
C LEU A 92 13.64 2.98 -1.24
N ASP A 93 13.69 2.92 -2.57
CA ASP A 93 14.94 3.06 -3.33
C ASP A 93 15.57 4.46 -3.16
N SER A 94 14.78 5.52 -2.97
CA SER A 94 15.27 6.90 -2.82
C SER A 94 15.79 7.21 -1.43
N VAL A 95 15.17 6.69 -0.38
CA VAL A 95 15.60 6.93 1.01
C VAL A 95 16.70 5.96 1.47
N GLY A 96 16.82 4.81 0.82
CA GLY A 96 17.87 3.82 1.08
C GLY A 96 17.81 3.12 2.45
N ASN A 97 16.90 3.54 3.33
CA ASN A 97 16.72 3.03 4.68
C ASN A 97 15.22 2.84 4.97
N VAL A 98 14.87 1.70 5.51
CA VAL A 98 13.50 1.34 5.83
C VAL A 98 12.88 2.20 6.93
N VAL A 99 13.68 2.58 7.93
CA VAL A 99 13.21 3.45 9.02
C VAL A 99 12.82 4.84 8.49
N ASP A 100 13.54 5.35 7.51
CA ASP A 100 13.22 6.63 6.87
C ASP A 100 12.05 6.50 5.88
N PHE A 101 11.86 5.30 5.31
CA PHE A 101 10.75 5.00 4.44
C PHE A 101 9.39 5.00 5.17
N VAL A 102 9.34 4.46 6.38
CA VAL A 102 8.08 4.28 7.12
C VAL A 102 7.28 5.58 7.24
N PRO A 103 7.85 6.74 7.61
CA PRO A 103 7.12 8.00 7.65
C PRO A 103 6.60 8.47 6.29
N GLN A 104 7.21 8.05 5.21
CA GLN A 104 6.90 8.46 3.83
C GLN A 104 6.04 7.46 3.08
N ALA A 105 5.75 6.29 3.68
CA ALA A 105 4.97 5.23 3.04
C ALA A 105 3.61 5.72 2.56
N VAL A 106 3.26 5.39 1.32
CA VAL A 106 2.02 5.81 0.68
C VAL A 106 1.03 4.66 0.66
N PHE A 107 -0.04 4.75 1.44
CA PHE A 107 -1.13 3.77 1.45
C PHE A 107 -2.34 4.23 0.64
N ALA A 108 -2.48 5.53 0.39
CA ALA A 108 -3.44 6.09 -0.56
C ALA A 108 -2.86 7.34 -1.21
N ASN A 109 -3.29 7.65 -2.43
CA ASN A 109 -2.89 8.83 -3.19
C ASN A 109 -4.07 9.31 -4.01
N GLY A 110 -4.69 10.41 -3.59
CA GLY A 110 -5.90 10.97 -4.22
C GLY A 110 -6.18 12.40 -3.79
N ASP A 111 -7.40 12.85 -4.05
CA ASP A 111 -7.80 14.27 -3.98
C ASP A 111 -8.49 14.65 -2.67
N LEU A 112 -8.93 13.68 -1.84
CA LEU A 112 -9.52 14.01 -0.54
C LEU A 112 -8.44 14.44 0.44
N SER A 113 -8.80 15.30 1.37
CA SER A 113 -7.93 15.66 2.48
C SER A 113 -7.86 14.53 3.52
N ALA A 114 -6.69 14.34 4.13
CA ALA A 114 -6.52 13.53 5.33
C ALA A 114 -5.56 14.25 6.27
N ASN A 115 -5.98 14.47 7.50
CA ASN A 115 -5.17 15.15 8.51
C ASN A 115 -5.41 14.50 9.88
N ALA A 116 -4.48 13.63 10.29
CA ALA A 116 -4.44 13.07 11.63
C ALA A 116 -3.82 14.11 12.58
N THR A 117 -4.60 14.60 13.52
CA THR A 117 -4.20 15.67 14.46
C THR A 117 -3.51 15.13 15.68
N ALA A 118 -4.01 14.05 16.26
CA ALA A 118 -3.44 13.40 17.42
C ALA A 118 -3.62 11.88 17.36
N GLY A 119 -2.82 11.16 18.16
CA GLY A 119 -2.99 9.74 18.34
C GLY A 119 -2.42 9.32 19.68
N THR A 120 -3.08 8.37 20.33
CA THR A 120 -2.68 7.80 21.63
C THR A 120 -2.77 6.28 21.56
N ILE A 121 -1.92 5.62 22.34
CA ILE A 121 -1.94 4.17 22.51
C ILE A 121 -2.28 3.90 23.97
N SER A 122 -3.25 3.02 24.24
CA SER A 122 -3.52 2.54 25.58
C SER A 122 -2.69 1.29 25.89
N SER A 123 -2.48 1.02 27.18
CA SER A 123 -1.82 -0.20 27.65
C SER A 123 -2.51 -1.50 27.23
N ALA A 124 -3.75 -1.42 26.76
CA ALA A 124 -4.52 -2.54 26.23
C ALA A 124 -4.35 -2.71 24.70
N GLY A 125 -3.39 -2.01 24.08
CA GLY A 125 -3.17 -2.08 22.63
C GLY A 125 -4.22 -1.35 21.79
N VAL A 126 -5.04 -0.48 22.40
CA VAL A 126 -6.01 0.32 21.64
C VAL A 126 -5.34 1.59 21.14
N VAL A 127 -5.32 1.75 19.84
CA VAL A 127 -4.84 2.95 19.16
C VAL A 127 -6.03 3.84 18.85
N ASN A 128 -6.03 5.05 19.42
CA ASN A 128 -7.02 6.08 19.16
C ASN A 128 -6.38 7.17 18.29
N LEU A 129 -6.99 7.48 17.17
CA LEU A 129 -6.60 8.56 16.28
C LEU A 129 -7.68 9.62 16.25
N THR A 130 -7.27 10.88 16.42
CA THR A 130 -8.12 12.04 16.22
C THR A 130 -7.73 12.71 14.89
N PHE A 131 -8.70 13.19 14.16
CA PHE A 131 -8.49 13.81 12.85
C PHE A 131 -9.41 15.00 12.63
N ALA A 132 -8.99 15.87 11.70
CA ALA A 132 -9.78 17.03 11.32
C ALA A 132 -11.06 16.60 10.58
N THR A 133 -12.18 17.15 11.01
CA THR A 133 -13.50 16.95 10.40
C THR A 133 -13.82 17.99 9.32
N GLU A 134 -12.95 18.97 9.15
CA GLU A 134 -13.11 20.06 8.19
C GLU A 134 -13.06 19.52 6.76
N LEU A 135 -13.92 20.06 5.91
CA LEU A 135 -14.00 19.76 4.49
C LEU A 135 -13.16 20.79 3.74
N VAL A 136 -11.92 20.44 3.44
CA VAL A 136 -10.94 21.37 2.85
C VAL A 136 -10.99 21.34 1.33
N ASN A 137 -11.20 20.17 0.75
CA ASN A 137 -11.24 19.98 -0.70
C ASN A 137 -12.69 19.89 -1.20
N ALA A 138 -12.90 20.23 -2.45
CA ALA A 138 -14.23 20.22 -3.08
C ALA A 138 -14.92 18.84 -3.10
N HIS A 139 -14.15 17.78 -2.94
CA HIS A 139 -14.64 16.39 -2.95
C HIS A 139 -14.76 15.79 -1.56
N ASP A 140 -14.32 16.52 -0.51
CA ASP A 140 -14.45 16.05 0.87
C ASP A 140 -15.91 16.00 1.30
N ALA A 141 -16.31 14.96 1.99
CA ALA A 141 -17.65 14.79 2.54
C ALA A 141 -17.61 14.30 3.99
N ALA A 142 -18.56 14.74 4.80
CA ALA A 142 -18.71 14.32 6.19
C ALA A 142 -18.94 12.79 6.33
N THR A 143 -19.38 12.15 5.26
CA THR A 143 -19.67 10.72 5.16
C THR A 143 -18.48 9.86 4.65
N ASP A 144 -17.33 10.50 4.34
CA ASP A 144 -16.14 9.77 3.92
C ASP A 144 -15.70 8.78 4.99
N GLU A 145 -15.36 7.57 4.58
CA GLU A 145 -15.01 6.48 5.48
C GLU A 145 -13.51 6.48 5.78
N ALA A 146 -13.16 6.37 7.06
CA ALA A 146 -11.78 6.31 7.51
C ALA A 146 -11.19 4.91 7.33
N TYR A 147 -9.96 4.87 6.82
CA TYR A 147 -9.10 3.70 6.72
C TYR A 147 -7.83 3.96 7.52
N VAL A 148 -7.40 2.99 8.31
CA VAL A 148 -6.24 3.12 9.19
C VAL A 148 -5.24 2.00 8.91
N VAL A 149 -3.96 2.36 8.84
CA VAL A 149 -2.85 1.39 8.86
C VAL A 149 -2.01 1.65 10.09
N ILE A 150 -1.71 0.61 10.83
CA ILE A 150 -0.79 0.66 11.97
C ILE A 150 0.44 -0.19 11.62
N ALA A 151 1.61 0.44 11.67
CA ALA A 151 2.88 -0.24 11.55
C ALA A 151 3.61 -0.22 12.89
N ILE A 152 4.02 -1.38 13.37
CA ILE A 152 4.73 -1.57 14.62
C ILE A 152 6.15 -2.01 14.28
N LEU A 153 7.14 -1.27 14.76
CA LEU A 153 8.55 -1.63 14.62
C LEU A 153 9.16 -1.84 15.99
N PRO A 154 9.75 -3.00 16.27
CA PRO A 154 10.49 -3.25 17.50
C PRO A 154 11.62 -2.22 17.68
N GLN A 155 11.93 -1.88 18.92
CA GLN A 155 13.01 -0.95 19.23
C GLN A 155 14.34 -1.44 18.64
N GLY A 156 15.04 -0.57 17.90
CA GLY A 156 16.31 -0.90 17.25
C GLY A 156 16.18 -1.61 15.91
N SER A 157 14.97 -2.00 15.52
CA SER A 157 14.72 -2.60 14.21
C SER A 157 15.00 -1.61 13.07
N GLN A 158 15.66 -2.10 12.02
CA GLN A 158 15.97 -1.33 10.81
C GLN A 158 15.34 -1.93 9.56
N GLN A 159 14.62 -3.04 9.69
CA GLN A 159 14.02 -3.73 8.56
C GLN A 159 12.51 -3.88 8.73
N LEU A 160 11.75 -3.62 7.67
CA LEU A 160 10.28 -3.75 7.65
C LEU A 160 9.80 -5.19 7.91
N ASN A 161 10.60 -6.19 7.58
CA ASN A 161 10.28 -7.59 7.85
C ASN A 161 10.36 -7.97 9.34
N GLU A 162 10.97 -7.13 10.16
CA GLU A 162 11.00 -7.28 11.62
C GLU A 162 9.78 -6.65 12.29
N GLY A 163 9.08 -5.76 11.56
CA GLY A 163 7.87 -5.11 12.00
C GLY A 163 6.60 -5.85 11.59
N LYS A 164 5.48 -5.38 12.12
CA LYS A 164 4.13 -5.85 11.80
C LYS A 164 3.31 -4.71 11.25
N VAL A 165 2.50 -4.97 10.22
CA VAL A 165 1.63 -3.97 9.61
C VAL A 165 0.20 -4.49 9.57
N PHE A 166 -0.72 -3.73 10.12
CA PHE A 166 -2.14 -4.03 10.20
C PHE A 166 -2.96 -2.98 9.46
N GLY A 167 -3.92 -3.41 8.66
CA GLY A 167 -4.82 -2.52 7.92
C GLY A 167 -6.26 -2.69 8.36
N PHE A 168 -6.93 -1.59 8.64
CA PHE A 168 -8.31 -1.54 9.14
C PHE A 168 -9.19 -0.71 8.21
N ALA A 169 -10.24 -1.32 7.68
CA ALA A 169 -11.36 -0.63 7.06
C ALA A 169 -12.39 -0.35 8.18
N THR A 170 -12.34 0.83 8.77
CA THR A 170 -13.04 1.07 10.04
C THR A 170 -14.54 1.38 9.87
N GLY A 171 -14.96 1.84 8.70
CA GLY A 171 -16.34 2.28 8.44
C GLY A 171 -16.74 3.54 9.21
N VAL A 172 -15.80 4.19 9.92
CA VAL A 172 -16.05 5.41 10.69
C VAL A 172 -16.11 6.59 9.75
N ALA A 173 -17.18 7.38 9.83
CA ALA A 173 -17.34 8.57 9.01
C ALA A 173 -16.42 9.72 9.47
N ARG A 174 -15.98 10.55 8.53
CA ARG A 174 -15.15 11.77 8.79
C ARG A 174 -15.77 12.68 9.85
N SER A 175 -17.10 12.82 9.87
CA SER A 175 -17.81 13.66 10.83
C SER A 175 -17.63 13.24 12.30
N VAL A 176 -17.19 12.02 12.58
CA VAL A 176 -16.97 11.52 13.95
C VAL A 176 -15.72 12.14 14.57
N GLY A 177 -14.69 12.45 13.79
CA GLY A 177 -13.45 13.09 14.24
C GLY A 177 -12.48 12.18 14.99
N THR A 178 -12.89 10.96 15.33
CA THR A 178 -12.05 10.00 16.05
C THR A 178 -12.28 8.58 15.53
N VAL A 179 -11.22 7.75 15.57
CA VAL A 179 -11.30 6.32 15.25
C VAL A 179 -10.43 5.54 16.24
N SER A 180 -10.95 4.40 16.67
CA SER A 180 -10.25 3.49 17.58
C SER A 180 -10.07 2.14 16.90
N VAL A 181 -8.84 1.60 16.94
CA VAL A 181 -8.52 0.27 16.44
C VAL A 181 -7.72 -0.49 17.50
N THR A 182 -7.97 -1.78 17.64
CA THR A 182 -7.26 -2.63 18.59
C THR A 182 -6.21 -3.45 17.89
N VAL A 183 -5.00 -3.45 18.44
CA VAL A 183 -3.86 -4.24 17.97
C VAL A 183 -3.22 -4.95 19.16
N ASP A 184 -3.45 -6.24 19.29
CA ASP A 184 -3.09 -7.05 20.47
C ASP A 184 -1.58 -7.36 20.60
N GLN A 185 -0.72 -6.72 19.82
CA GLN A 185 0.69 -7.08 19.70
C GLN A 185 1.64 -5.88 19.81
N ILE A 186 1.26 -4.86 20.57
CA ILE A 186 2.10 -3.69 20.83
C ILE A 186 2.83 -3.88 22.15
N GLU A 187 4.15 -3.82 22.13
CA GLU A 187 5.00 -3.81 23.33
C GLU A 187 5.35 -2.36 23.74
N ALA A 188 5.63 -2.13 25.01
CA ALA A 188 5.91 -0.79 25.53
C ALA A 188 7.13 -0.11 24.88
N THR A 189 8.05 -0.91 24.31
CA THR A 189 9.27 -0.41 23.66
C THR A 189 9.13 -0.21 22.16
N ASP A 190 8.01 -0.64 21.57
CA ASP A 190 7.79 -0.58 20.14
C ASP A 190 7.55 0.85 19.67
N LYS A 191 8.05 1.16 18.46
CA LYS A 191 7.66 2.36 17.74
C LYS A 191 6.42 2.08 16.92
N VAL A 192 5.36 2.82 17.19
CA VAL A 192 4.08 2.65 16.50
C VAL A 192 3.82 3.81 15.57
N TYR A 193 3.62 3.48 14.32
CA TYR A 193 3.32 4.44 13.25
C TYR A 193 1.89 4.24 12.78
N SER A 194 1.15 5.32 12.70
CA SER A 194 -0.22 5.30 12.22
C SER A 194 -0.37 6.09 10.93
N TYR A 195 -1.20 5.59 10.04
CA TYR A 195 -1.55 6.23 8.79
C TYR A 195 -3.06 6.28 8.67
N LEU A 196 -3.56 7.48 8.39
CA LEU A 196 -4.97 7.73 8.19
C LEU A 196 -5.23 8.05 6.72
N MET A 197 -6.25 7.47 6.17
CA MET A 197 -6.75 7.73 4.83
C MET A 197 -8.28 7.79 4.85
N PHE A 198 -8.85 8.46 3.87
CA PHE A 198 -10.29 8.51 3.64
C PHE A 198 -10.65 7.99 2.26
N ARG A 199 -11.82 7.42 2.15
CA ARG A 199 -12.46 7.05 0.90
C ARG A 199 -13.87 7.56 0.90
N SER A 200 -14.31 8.19 -0.19
CA SER A 200 -15.69 8.60 -0.34
C SER A 200 -16.63 7.41 -0.28
N LYS A 201 -17.81 7.59 0.29
CA LYS A 201 -18.81 6.52 0.46
C LYS A 201 -19.23 5.88 -0.87
N ASP A 202 -19.26 6.63 -1.96
CA ASP A 202 -19.51 6.13 -3.31
C ASP A 202 -18.29 5.44 -3.94
N GLY A 203 -17.13 5.50 -3.27
CA GLY A 203 -15.87 4.93 -3.73
C GLY A 203 -15.25 5.63 -4.93
N VAL A 204 -15.67 6.86 -5.27
CA VAL A 204 -15.15 7.63 -6.41
C VAL A 204 -13.84 8.31 -6.06
N TYR A 205 -13.73 8.85 -4.86
CA TYR A 205 -12.56 9.59 -4.40
C TYR A 205 -11.85 8.88 -3.26
N ARG A 206 -10.56 9.13 -3.13
CA ARG A 206 -9.70 8.69 -2.03
C ARG A 206 -8.80 9.85 -1.61
N SER A 207 -8.28 9.79 -0.38
CA SER A 207 -7.36 10.80 0.14
C SER A 207 -5.90 10.51 -0.20
N THR A 208 -5.06 11.46 0.14
CA THR A 208 -3.64 11.20 0.41
C THR A 208 -3.48 10.42 1.72
N THR A 209 -2.26 9.93 2.00
CA THR A 209 -1.91 9.31 3.28
C THR A 209 -1.50 10.38 4.28
N SER A 210 -2.15 10.43 5.45
CA SER A 210 -1.72 11.25 6.59
C SER A 210 -0.99 10.37 7.59
N PHE A 211 0.21 10.77 7.98
CA PHE A 211 1.10 10.03 8.87
C PHE A 211 1.11 10.64 10.28
N LYS A 212 1.17 9.80 11.31
CA LYS A 212 1.39 10.20 12.69
C LYS A 212 2.24 9.14 13.42
N LEU A 213 3.34 9.58 14.03
CA LEU A 213 4.06 8.78 15.01
C LEU A 213 3.28 8.81 16.33
N LEU A 214 3.11 7.65 16.94
CA LEU A 214 2.43 7.50 18.23
C LEU A 214 3.46 7.20 19.30
N ASP A 215 3.44 7.97 20.35
CA ASP A 215 4.24 7.70 21.54
C ASP A 215 3.47 6.76 22.47
N ASN A 216 4.13 5.72 22.96
CA ASN A 216 3.59 4.88 24.01
C ASN A 216 3.56 5.71 25.31
N ALA A 217 2.36 5.93 25.85
CA ALA A 217 2.16 6.66 27.10
C ALA A 217 2.49 5.77 28.31
#